data_17ec008a31d1da347d788e9526973efc
#
_entry.id   17ec008a31d1da347d788e9526973efc
#
_cell.length_a   1.000
_cell.length_b   1.000
_cell.length_c   1.000
_cell.angle_alpha   90.00
_cell.angle_beta   90.00
_cell.angle_gamma   90.00
#
_symmetry.space_group_name_H-M   'P 1'
#
loop_
_entity.id
_entity.type
_entity.pdbx_description
1 polymer ?
#
loop_
_entity_poly.entity_id
_entity_poly.type
_entity_poly.pdbx_seq_one_letter_code
_entity_poly.pdbx_strand_id
1 'polypeptide(L)'
;MTSAPFAAEDVRGYLHKAGGVDGMALTHGAGGNCKAPLLLAVADAFQAAGVTVLRCDLPFRQQRPSGPPRPADAAKDRAGLRAAVAAMRELVTGRMVLAGLSYGSRQASMLAAEEPQLVEALMLLSYPLHPPGKPAQMRTGHFPELRSRALFVHGSKDPFGSVGEMASALRIITAPHELIVIEGAGHDLRRGRFDLNVLTGGLSRLLA
;
A
#
# COMPACT_ATOMS: atom_id res chain seq x y z
N MET A 1 -8.40 16.88 9.70
CA MET A 1 -8.38 17.06 8.24
C MET A 1 -9.64 16.44 7.66
N THR A 2 -10.14 16.92 6.52
CA THR A 2 -11.42 16.46 5.99
C THR A 2 -11.21 15.53 4.80
N SER A 3 -11.91 14.41 4.79
CA SER A 3 -12.03 13.55 3.62
C SER A 3 -13.48 13.58 3.11
N ALA A 4 -13.67 13.47 1.79
CA ALA A 4 -14.97 13.38 1.15
C ALA A 4 -15.18 11.97 0.56
N PRO A 5 -16.42 11.46 0.53
CA PRO A 5 -16.73 10.26 -0.23
C PRO A 5 -16.30 10.42 -1.69
N PHE A 6 -15.72 9.36 -2.24
CA PHE A 6 -15.27 9.31 -3.63
C PHE A 6 -15.87 8.10 -4.35
N ALA A 7 -16.38 8.34 -5.55
CA ALA A 7 -16.89 7.30 -6.43
C ALA A 7 -16.58 7.68 -7.89
N ALA A 8 -15.94 6.77 -8.61
CA ALA A 8 -15.72 6.86 -10.06
C ALA A 8 -15.71 5.44 -10.63
N GLU A 9 -16.56 5.14 -11.61
CA GLU A 9 -16.73 3.80 -12.19
C GLU A 9 -16.70 2.69 -11.13
N ASP A 10 -15.65 1.88 -11.11
CA ASP A 10 -15.46 0.76 -10.17
C ASP A 10 -14.71 1.14 -8.88
N VAL A 11 -14.37 2.43 -8.70
CA VAL A 11 -13.63 2.91 -7.54
C VAL A 11 -14.57 3.50 -6.50
N ARG A 12 -14.47 3.03 -5.26
CA ARG A 12 -15.23 3.53 -4.11
C ARG A 12 -14.28 3.77 -2.94
N GLY A 13 -14.44 4.92 -2.27
CA GLY A 13 -13.56 5.24 -1.15
C GLY A 13 -13.75 6.64 -0.58
N TYR A 14 -12.66 7.23 -0.10
CA TYR A 14 -12.61 8.57 0.48
C TYR A 14 -11.38 9.32 -0.01
N LEU A 15 -11.60 10.52 -0.55
CA LEU A 15 -10.55 11.42 -1.05
C LEU A 15 -10.14 12.42 0.04
N HIS A 16 -8.85 12.47 0.34
CA HIS A 16 -8.18 13.49 1.15
C HIS A 16 -7.46 14.44 0.19
N LYS A 17 -8.13 15.53 -0.19
CA LYS A 17 -7.56 16.50 -1.13
C LYS A 17 -6.51 17.38 -0.45
N ALA A 18 -5.36 17.54 -1.07
CA ALA A 18 -4.27 18.43 -0.64
C ALA A 18 -3.93 19.46 -1.71
N GLY A 19 -3.08 20.43 -1.35
CA GLY A 19 -2.69 21.51 -2.27
C GLY A 19 -1.48 21.19 -3.17
N GLY A 20 -0.79 20.07 -2.94
CA GLY A 20 0.35 19.67 -3.76
C GLY A 20 -0.08 18.91 -5.03
N VAL A 21 0.90 18.59 -5.85
CA VAL A 21 0.69 17.97 -7.18
C VAL A 21 0.74 16.44 -7.16
N ASP A 22 1.31 15.84 -6.11
CA ASP A 22 1.50 14.39 -5.98
C ASP A 22 0.24 13.69 -5.45
N GLY A 23 0.04 12.44 -5.84
CA GLY A 23 -1.10 11.64 -5.46
C GLY A 23 -0.74 10.24 -4.92
N MET A 24 -1.63 9.69 -4.10
CA MET A 24 -1.51 8.34 -3.55
C MET A 24 -2.85 7.60 -3.62
N ALA A 25 -2.87 6.41 -4.21
CA ALA A 25 -3.95 5.45 -4.05
C ALA A 25 -3.58 4.47 -2.93
N LEU A 26 -4.38 4.41 -1.86
CA LEU A 26 -4.11 3.62 -0.65
C LEU A 26 -5.22 2.62 -0.40
N THR A 27 -4.88 1.34 -0.26
CA THR A 27 -5.86 0.28 -0.06
C THR A 27 -5.59 -0.60 1.18
N HIS A 28 -6.58 -1.39 1.55
CA HIS A 28 -6.67 -2.14 2.79
C HIS A 28 -6.18 -3.60 2.67
N GLY A 29 -6.02 -4.26 3.83
CA GLY A 29 -5.73 -5.70 3.93
C GLY A 29 -6.99 -6.57 3.79
N ALA A 30 -6.78 -7.89 3.79
CA ALA A 30 -7.82 -8.91 3.56
C ALA A 30 -9.02 -8.80 4.51
N GLY A 31 -8.81 -8.46 5.78
CA GLY A 31 -9.88 -8.37 6.80
C GLY A 31 -10.48 -6.98 6.96
N GLY A 32 -9.96 -5.96 6.25
CA GLY A 32 -10.33 -4.55 6.42
C GLY A 32 -11.14 -3.96 5.27
N ASN A 33 -11.24 -2.64 5.31
CA ASN A 33 -11.78 -1.79 4.26
C ASN A 33 -11.07 -0.42 4.29
N CYS A 34 -11.41 0.50 3.39
CA CYS A 34 -10.81 1.83 3.29
C CYS A 34 -11.01 2.74 4.52
N LYS A 35 -11.86 2.34 5.50
CA LYS A 35 -12.08 3.07 6.76
C LYS A 35 -11.17 2.58 7.90
N ALA A 36 -10.26 1.64 7.64
CA ALA A 36 -9.36 1.10 8.67
C ALA A 36 -8.54 2.23 9.35
N PRO A 37 -8.39 2.21 10.69
CA PRO A 37 -7.72 3.29 11.43
C PRO A 37 -6.30 3.62 10.93
N LEU A 38 -5.51 2.60 10.58
CA LEU A 38 -4.16 2.82 10.01
C LEU A 38 -4.22 3.59 8.70
N LEU A 39 -5.15 3.22 7.78
CA LEU A 39 -5.28 3.90 6.49
C LEU A 39 -5.72 5.36 6.67
N LEU A 40 -6.60 5.62 7.63
CA LEU A 40 -7.02 6.98 7.96
C LEU A 40 -5.84 7.80 8.46
N ALA A 41 -5.09 7.27 9.44
CA ALA A 41 -3.93 7.96 10.01
C ALA A 41 -2.84 8.24 8.95
N VAL A 42 -2.55 7.26 8.07
CA VAL A 42 -1.61 7.43 6.95
C VAL A 42 -2.11 8.50 5.97
N ALA A 43 -3.39 8.44 5.58
CA ALA A 43 -3.95 9.41 4.64
C ALA A 43 -3.92 10.84 5.21
N ASP A 44 -4.22 11.02 6.50
CA ASP A 44 -4.15 12.33 7.16
C ASP A 44 -2.71 12.85 7.23
N ALA A 45 -1.72 12.00 7.50
CA ALA A 45 -0.31 12.39 7.54
C ALA A 45 0.19 12.82 6.14
N PHE A 46 -0.16 12.08 5.09
CA PHE A 46 0.24 12.43 3.73
C PHE A 46 -0.53 13.65 3.20
N GLN A 47 -1.81 13.81 3.55
CA GLN A 47 -2.56 15.03 3.27
C GLN A 47 -1.88 16.27 3.89
N ALA A 48 -1.43 16.17 5.14
CA ALA A 48 -0.68 17.22 5.82
C ALA A 48 0.64 17.55 5.13
N ALA A 49 1.27 16.54 4.52
CA ALA A 49 2.49 16.69 3.73
C ALA A 49 2.25 17.16 2.27
N GLY A 50 1.00 17.54 1.93
CA GLY A 50 0.65 18.09 0.61
C GLY A 50 0.32 17.03 -0.45
N VAL A 51 0.20 15.76 -0.11
CA VAL A 51 -0.14 14.66 -1.04
C VAL A 51 -1.65 14.41 -1.03
N THR A 52 -2.30 14.43 -2.19
CA THR A 52 -3.71 14.03 -2.31
C THR A 52 -3.82 12.52 -2.20
N VAL A 53 -4.64 12.01 -1.27
CA VAL A 53 -4.76 10.57 -0.99
C VAL A 53 -6.18 10.07 -1.22
N LEU A 54 -6.32 9.03 -2.05
CA LEU A 54 -7.54 8.25 -2.20
C LEU A 54 -7.41 6.95 -1.41
N ARG A 55 -8.17 6.82 -0.31
CA ARG A 55 -8.36 5.52 0.36
C ARG A 55 -9.47 4.77 -0.35
N CYS A 56 -9.19 3.63 -0.97
CA CYS A 56 -10.19 2.90 -1.77
C CYS A 56 -10.40 1.47 -1.27
N ASP A 57 -11.63 1.00 -1.45
CA ASP A 57 -11.98 -0.41 -1.25
C ASP A 57 -11.62 -1.23 -2.49
N LEU A 58 -10.97 -2.38 -2.26
CA LEU A 58 -10.74 -3.38 -3.29
C LEU A 58 -12.06 -3.96 -3.79
N PRO A 59 -12.19 -4.35 -5.06
CA PRO A 59 -13.40 -4.92 -5.64
C PRO A 59 -14.04 -6.04 -4.82
N PHE A 60 -13.24 -6.94 -4.24
CA PHE A 60 -13.80 -7.99 -3.38
C PHE A 60 -14.54 -7.43 -2.16
N ARG A 61 -14.07 -6.29 -1.62
CA ARG A 61 -14.68 -5.64 -0.45
C ARG A 61 -15.91 -4.84 -0.82
N GLN A 62 -15.93 -4.24 -2.00
CA GLN A 62 -17.13 -3.58 -2.52
C GLN A 62 -18.28 -4.58 -2.73
N GLN A 63 -17.96 -5.82 -3.15
CA GLN A 63 -18.95 -6.88 -3.37
C GLN A 63 -19.39 -7.56 -2.06
N ARG A 64 -18.51 -7.65 -1.06
CA ARG A 64 -18.76 -8.38 0.19
C ARG A 64 -18.30 -7.56 1.40
N PRO A 65 -19.20 -7.23 2.33
CA PRO A 65 -18.88 -6.38 3.49
C PRO A 65 -17.93 -7.05 4.49
N SER A 66 -17.81 -8.38 4.45
CA SER A 66 -16.99 -9.16 5.38
C SER A 66 -16.34 -10.39 4.70
N GLY A 67 -15.42 -11.04 5.42
CA GLY A 67 -14.68 -12.19 4.96
C GLY A 67 -13.41 -11.84 4.15
N PRO A 68 -12.48 -12.79 3.99
CA PRO A 68 -11.26 -12.59 3.21
C PRO A 68 -11.52 -12.63 1.70
N PRO A 69 -10.59 -12.11 0.87
CA PRO A 69 -10.63 -12.31 -0.57
C PRO A 69 -10.47 -13.80 -0.92
N ARG A 70 -11.12 -14.21 -1.98
CA ARG A 70 -10.93 -15.53 -2.58
C ARG A 70 -9.75 -15.49 -3.55
N PRO A 71 -9.09 -16.61 -3.86
CA PRO A 71 -8.01 -16.64 -4.86
C PRO A 71 -8.40 -16.00 -6.21
N ALA A 72 -9.64 -16.23 -6.66
CA ALA A 72 -10.18 -15.69 -7.90
C ALA A 72 -10.41 -14.17 -7.89
N ASP A 73 -10.44 -13.52 -6.71
CA ASP A 73 -10.63 -12.08 -6.59
C ASP A 73 -9.34 -11.30 -6.95
N ALA A 74 -8.16 -11.92 -6.86
CA ALA A 74 -6.87 -11.25 -6.97
C ALA A 74 -6.68 -10.45 -8.28
N ALA A 75 -7.06 -11.00 -9.42
CA ALA A 75 -6.95 -10.31 -10.71
C ALA A 75 -7.91 -9.10 -10.79
N LYS A 76 -9.14 -9.24 -10.26
CA LYS A 76 -10.11 -8.14 -10.18
C LYS A 76 -9.65 -7.06 -9.23
N ASP A 77 -9.03 -7.43 -8.11
CA ASP A 77 -8.49 -6.48 -7.14
C ASP A 77 -7.34 -5.66 -7.74
N ARG A 78 -6.46 -6.28 -8.54
CA ARG A 78 -5.43 -5.53 -9.29
C ARG A 78 -6.05 -4.60 -10.34
N ALA A 79 -7.08 -5.05 -11.06
CA ALA A 79 -7.81 -4.18 -11.99
C ALA A 79 -8.44 -2.98 -11.27
N GLY A 80 -9.02 -3.18 -10.08
CA GLY A 80 -9.54 -2.09 -9.25
C GLY A 80 -8.45 -1.11 -8.76
N LEU A 81 -7.24 -1.60 -8.44
CA LEU A 81 -6.11 -0.73 -8.11
C LEU A 81 -5.65 0.09 -9.33
N ARG A 82 -5.62 -0.51 -10.52
CA ARG A 82 -5.33 0.20 -11.78
C ARG A 82 -6.34 1.32 -12.02
N ALA A 83 -7.63 1.04 -11.86
CA ALA A 83 -8.69 2.03 -11.96
C ALA A 83 -8.55 3.15 -10.92
N ALA A 84 -8.15 2.83 -9.67
CA ALA A 84 -7.89 3.83 -8.64
C ALA A 84 -6.71 4.75 -8.99
N VAL A 85 -5.64 4.21 -9.56
CA VAL A 85 -4.50 5.01 -10.06
C VAL A 85 -4.95 5.91 -11.22
N ALA A 86 -5.71 5.38 -12.19
CA ALA A 86 -6.23 6.16 -13.30
C ALA A 86 -7.13 7.31 -12.83
N ALA A 87 -8.07 7.04 -11.92
CA ALA A 87 -8.93 8.07 -11.32
C ALA A 87 -8.14 9.15 -10.57
N MET A 88 -7.04 8.78 -9.90
CA MET A 88 -6.17 9.74 -9.25
C MET A 88 -5.38 10.61 -10.23
N ARG A 89 -4.94 10.05 -11.36
CA ARG A 89 -4.22 10.82 -12.40
C ARG A 89 -5.08 11.90 -13.06
N GLU A 90 -6.40 11.80 -12.97
CA GLU A 90 -7.32 12.89 -13.36
C GLU A 90 -7.36 14.05 -12.34
N LEU A 91 -6.89 13.81 -11.11
CA LEU A 91 -6.94 14.77 -10.00
C LEU A 91 -5.60 15.41 -9.68
N VAL A 92 -4.49 14.78 -10.07
CA VAL A 92 -3.13 15.22 -9.73
C VAL A 92 -2.24 15.17 -10.97
N THR A 93 -1.26 16.08 -11.04
CA THR A 93 -0.35 16.19 -12.19
C THR A 93 1.08 15.74 -11.90
N GLY A 94 1.37 15.45 -10.63
CA GLY A 94 2.68 15.02 -10.17
C GLY A 94 2.85 13.51 -10.13
N ARG A 95 3.71 13.07 -9.21
CA ARG A 95 4.04 11.66 -9.05
C ARG A 95 2.88 10.89 -8.42
N MET A 96 2.69 9.64 -8.87
CA MET A 96 1.71 8.72 -8.29
C MET A 96 2.38 7.67 -7.45
N VAL A 97 1.82 7.45 -6.27
CA VAL A 97 2.19 6.38 -5.33
C VAL A 97 1.04 5.39 -5.22
N LEU A 98 1.34 4.10 -5.37
CA LEU A 98 0.39 3.05 -5.05
C LEU A 98 0.75 2.44 -3.71
N ALA A 99 -0.16 2.50 -2.77
CA ALA A 99 0.05 2.07 -1.39
C ALA A 99 -0.98 1.02 -0.96
N GLY A 100 -0.57 0.13 -0.06
CA GLY A 100 -1.49 -0.86 0.47
C GLY A 100 -1.03 -1.45 1.79
N LEU A 101 -1.99 -2.03 2.52
CA LEU A 101 -1.76 -2.79 3.75
C LEU A 101 -1.90 -4.29 3.48
N SER A 102 -0.93 -5.09 3.91
CA SER A 102 -1.00 -6.56 3.91
C SER A 102 -1.39 -7.14 2.53
N TYR A 103 -2.57 -7.73 2.39
CA TYR A 103 -3.08 -8.21 1.09
C TYR A 103 -3.05 -7.11 0.02
N GLY A 104 -3.48 -5.89 0.37
CA GLY A 104 -3.42 -4.74 -0.54
C GLY A 104 -2.00 -4.38 -0.96
N SER A 105 -1.01 -4.45 -0.05
CA SER A 105 0.40 -4.23 -0.40
C SER A 105 0.92 -5.29 -1.38
N ARG A 106 0.52 -6.55 -1.18
CA ARG A 106 0.88 -7.63 -2.11
C ARG A 106 0.23 -7.42 -3.49
N GLN A 107 -1.07 -7.07 -3.56
CA GLN A 107 -1.72 -6.80 -4.85
C GLN A 107 -1.10 -5.57 -5.55
N ALA A 108 -0.77 -4.52 -4.80
CA ALA A 108 -0.10 -3.33 -5.33
C ALA A 108 1.28 -3.65 -5.93
N SER A 109 2.11 -4.43 -5.22
CA SER A 109 3.43 -4.81 -5.72
C SER A 109 3.35 -5.77 -6.92
N MET A 110 2.40 -6.70 -6.95
CA MET A 110 2.17 -7.57 -8.12
C MET A 110 1.74 -6.76 -9.34
N LEU A 111 0.81 -5.80 -9.17
CA LEU A 111 0.38 -4.93 -10.25
C LEU A 111 1.53 -4.07 -10.79
N ALA A 112 2.37 -3.50 -9.91
CA ALA A 112 3.52 -2.70 -10.33
C ALA A 112 4.62 -3.55 -11.03
N ALA A 113 4.73 -4.83 -10.71
CA ALA A 113 5.59 -5.76 -11.44
C ALA A 113 5.03 -6.12 -12.82
N GLU A 114 3.70 -6.25 -12.94
CA GLU A 114 3.00 -6.47 -14.21
C GLU A 114 3.04 -5.21 -15.10
N GLU A 115 3.01 -3.99 -14.50
CA GLU A 115 2.95 -2.69 -15.17
C GLU A 115 3.98 -1.71 -14.59
N PRO A 116 5.26 -1.82 -14.98
CA PRO A 116 6.35 -1.04 -14.38
C PRO A 116 6.24 0.48 -14.50
N GLN A 117 5.42 0.99 -15.43
CA GLN A 117 5.22 2.43 -15.67
C GLN A 117 3.95 2.98 -14.97
N LEU A 118 3.22 2.14 -14.24
CA LEU A 118 1.94 2.52 -13.66
C LEU A 118 2.09 3.62 -12.60
N VAL A 119 3.12 3.52 -11.73
CA VAL A 119 3.37 4.46 -10.63
C VAL A 119 4.87 4.67 -10.41
N GLU A 120 5.23 5.84 -9.91
CA GLU A 120 6.61 6.23 -9.60
C GLU A 120 7.14 5.53 -8.36
N ALA A 121 6.25 5.25 -7.38
CA ALA A 121 6.65 4.53 -6.17
C ALA A 121 5.53 3.67 -5.58
N LEU A 122 5.96 2.73 -4.75
CA LEU A 122 5.11 1.89 -3.90
C LEU A 122 5.33 2.26 -2.43
N MET A 123 4.25 2.18 -1.62
CA MET A 123 4.36 2.13 -0.16
C MET A 123 3.64 0.89 0.36
N LEU A 124 4.40 -0.07 0.85
CA LEU A 124 3.96 -1.42 1.16
C LEU A 124 3.95 -1.64 2.67
N LEU A 125 2.79 -1.43 3.30
CA LEU A 125 2.59 -1.56 4.74
C LEU A 125 2.35 -3.03 5.09
N SER A 126 3.14 -3.57 6.03
CA SER A 126 3.05 -4.96 6.51
C SER A 126 2.94 -5.97 5.36
N TYR A 127 3.91 -5.94 4.46
CA TYR A 127 3.92 -6.89 3.36
C TYR A 127 3.92 -8.33 3.91
N PRO A 128 2.93 -9.19 3.52
CA PRO A 128 2.81 -10.53 4.09
C PRO A 128 3.78 -11.48 3.36
N LEU A 129 5.03 -11.53 3.80
CA LEU A 129 6.13 -12.23 3.13
C LEU A 129 5.84 -13.73 2.94
N HIS A 130 5.23 -14.35 3.95
CA HIS A 130 4.73 -15.73 3.91
C HIS A 130 3.54 -15.88 4.85
N PRO A 131 2.75 -16.95 4.78
CA PRO A 131 1.75 -17.24 5.82
C PRO A 131 2.42 -17.48 7.19
N PRO A 132 1.79 -17.13 8.31
CA PRO A 132 2.32 -17.41 9.64
C PRO A 132 2.67 -18.90 9.80
N GLY A 133 3.86 -19.19 10.33
CA GLY A 133 4.35 -20.57 10.53
C GLY A 133 4.71 -21.32 9.25
N LYS A 134 4.74 -20.66 8.07
CA LYS A 134 5.07 -21.31 6.78
C LYS A 134 6.15 -20.52 6.02
N PRO A 135 7.36 -20.35 6.55
CA PRO A 135 8.41 -19.51 5.96
C PRO A 135 8.86 -19.99 4.55
N ALA A 136 8.68 -21.27 4.24
CA ALA A 136 8.98 -21.79 2.91
C ALA A 136 7.99 -21.32 1.81
N GLN A 137 6.83 -20.78 2.19
CA GLN A 137 5.82 -20.30 1.23
C GLN A 137 5.98 -18.81 0.93
N MET A 138 7.16 -18.43 0.45
CA MET A 138 7.50 -17.05 0.13
C MET A 138 6.61 -16.47 -0.97
N ARG A 139 6.23 -15.19 -0.80
CA ARG A 139 5.36 -14.45 -1.73
C ARG A 139 6.14 -13.39 -2.50
N THR A 140 7.36 -13.72 -2.91
CA THR A 140 8.35 -12.80 -3.49
C THR A 140 8.65 -13.06 -4.97
N GLY A 141 7.93 -14.00 -5.61
CA GLY A 141 8.23 -14.41 -6.98
C GLY A 141 8.21 -13.29 -8.02
N HIS A 142 7.47 -12.20 -7.76
CA HIS A 142 7.41 -11.02 -8.63
C HIS A 142 8.42 -9.90 -8.25
N PHE A 143 9.15 -10.03 -7.15
CA PHE A 143 10.10 -9.01 -6.70
C PHE A 143 11.21 -8.69 -7.70
N PRO A 144 11.78 -9.67 -8.45
CA PRO A 144 12.77 -9.39 -9.49
C PRO A 144 12.26 -8.47 -10.61
N GLU A 145 10.92 -8.43 -10.80
CA GLU A 145 10.28 -7.63 -11.85
C GLU A 145 9.85 -6.23 -11.38
N LEU A 146 9.99 -5.93 -10.08
CA LEU A 146 9.69 -4.60 -9.56
C LEU A 146 10.68 -3.57 -10.10
N ARG A 147 10.18 -2.54 -10.79
CA ARG A 147 10.95 -1.42 -11.33
C ARG A 147 10.60 -0.10 -10.65
N SER A 148 9.43 0.02 -10.05
CA SER A 148 9.04 1.18 -9.24
C SER A 148 9.85 1.22 -7.94
N ARG A 149 10.20 2.41 -7.49
CA ARG A 149 10.79 2.63 -6.15
C ARG A 149 9.84 2.07 -5.09
N ALA A 150 10.34 1.48 -4.00
CA ALA A 150 9.49 0.82 -3.03
C ALA A 150 9.88 1.12 -1.57
N LEU A 151 8.94 1.68 -0.81
CA LEU A 151 9.03 1.82 0.64
C LEU A 151 8.29 0.66 1.31
N PHE A 152 9.03 -0.22 1.98
CA PHE A 152 8.45 -1.26 2.81
C PHE A 152 8.40 -0.77 4.26
N VAL A 153 7.24 -0.94 4.90
CA VAL A 153 7.03 -0.60 6.31
C VAL A 153 6.59 -1.85 7.05
N HIS A 154 7.40 -2.27 8.00
CA HIS A 154 7.23 -3.59 8.63
C HIS A 154 7.29 -3.52 10.15
N GLY A 155 6.41 -4.24 10.83
CA GLY A 155 6.42 -4.36 12.28
C GLY A 155 7.49 -5.37 12.76
N SER A 156 8.29 -5.02 13.78
CA SER A 156 9.35 -5.92 14.27
C SER A 156 8.82 -7.22 14.90
N LYS A 157 7.51 -7.31 15.16
CA LYS A 157 6.80 -8.50 15.69
C LYS A 157 5.74 -9.03 14.71
N ASP A 158 5.91 -8.78 13.41
CA ASP A 158 4.96 -9.24 12.40
C ASP A 158 5.11 -10.75 12.16
N PRO A 159 4.05 -11.57 12.37
CA PRO A 159 4.12 -13.02 12.19
C PRO A 159 4.15 -13.46 10.71
N PHE A 160 3.95 -12.55 9.75
CA PHE A 160 4.01 -12.82 8.32
C PHE A 160 5.43 -12.67 7.72
N GLY A 161 6.43 -12.49 8.57
CA GLY A 161 7.85 -12.42 8.24
C GLY A 161 8.60 -11.65 9.32
N SER A 162 9.76 -12.13 9.74
CA SER A 162 10.67 -11.40 10.59
C SER A 162 11.36 -10.27 9.81
N VAL A 163 11.93 -9.30 10.53
CA VAL A 163 12.72 -8.22 9.93
C VAL A 163 13.89 -8.78 9.11
N GLY A 164 14.56 -9.83 9.60
CA GLY A 164 15.68 -10.47 8.91
C GLY A 164 15.26 -11.17 7.61
N GLU A 165 14.11 -11.86 7.62
CA GLU A 165 13.54 -12.47 6.42
C GLU A 165 13.13 -11.40 5.40
N MET A 166 12.50 -10.31 5.87
CA MET A 166 12.14 -9.19 4.99
C MET A 166 13.40 -8.57 4.37
N ALA A 167 14.41 -8.21 5.16
CA ALA A 167 15.66 -7.64 4.65
C ALA A 167 16.35 -8.56 3.64
N SER A 168 16.30 -9.88 3.87
CA SER A 168 16.85 -10.87 2.95
C SER A 168 16.05 -10.94 1.64
N ALA A 169 14.72 -10.92 1.73
CA ALA A 169 13.84 -10.96 0.56
C ALA A 169 13.97 -9.72 -0.33
N LEU A 170 14.20 -8.55 0.27
CA LEU A 170 14.33 -7.29 -0.47
C LEU A 170 15.59 -7.23 -1.34
N ARG A 171 16.62 -8.01 -1.05
CA ARG A 171 17.86 -8.05 -1.85
C ARG A 171 17.69 -8.45 -3.31
N ILE A 172 16.60 -9.11 -3.65
CA ILE A 172 16.29 -9.49 -5.04
C ILE A 172 15.62 -8.38 -5.86
N ILE A 173 15.20 -7.28 -5.20
CA ILE A 173 14.63 -6.11 -5.86
C ILE A 173 15.79 -5.24 -6.35
N THR A 174 15.84 -4.96 -7.65
CA THR A 174 16.87 -4.13 -8.27
C THR A 174 16.54 -2.63 -8.24
N ALA A 175 15.26 -2.28 -8.16
CA ALA A 175 14.82 -0.89 -8.02
C ALA A 175 15.21 -0.30 -6.65
N PRO A 176 15.37 1.03 -6.54
CA PRO A 176 15.61 1.67 -5.25
C PRO A 176 14.50 1.31 -4.24
N HIS A 177 14.90 0.85 -3.06
CA HIS A 177 13.94 0.50 -2.01
C HIS A 177 14.49 0.82 -0.62
N GLU A 178 13.58 1.01 0.33
CA GLU A 178 13.89 1.27 1.75
C GLU A 178 13.00 0.38 2.62
N LEU A 179 13.52 -0.10 3.74
CA LEU A 179 12.78 -0.82 4.78
C LEU A 179 12.73 0.02 6.05
N ILE A 180 11.53 0.44 6.44
CA ILE A 180 11.27 1.08 7.73
C ILE A 180 10.72 0.02 8.68
N VAL A 181 11.37 -0.16 9.82
CA VAL A 181 10.93 -1.06 10.88
C VAL A 181 10.23 -0.27 11.97
N ILE A 182 9.00 -0.67 12.30
CA ILE A 182 8.23 -0.09 13.42
C ILE A 182 8.42 -1.00 14.63
N GLU A 183 9.24 -0.56 15.57
CA GLU A 183 9.62 -1.35 16.75
C GLU A 183 8.44 -1.71 17.65
N GLY A 184 8.38 -2.99 18.04
CA GLY A 184 7.31 -3.55 18.88
C GLY A 184 5.94 -3.62 18.21
N ALA A 185 5.82 -3.25 16.93
CA ALA A 185 4.58 -3.38 16.18
C ALA A 185 4.42 -4.79 15.60
N GLY A 186 3.18 -5.29 15.59
CA GLY A 186 2.78 -6.47 14.83
C GLY A 186 2.29 -6.11 13.43
N HIS A 187 1.53 -7.03 12.83
CA HIS A 187 1.00 -6.91 11.47
C HIS A 187 0.04 -5.71 11.25
N ASP A 188 -0.57 -5.20 12.30
CA ASP A 188 -1.48 -4.07 12.25
C ASP A 188 -0.78 -2.69 12.38
N LEU A 189 0.57 -2.68 12.50
CA LEU A 189 1.39 -1.48 12.69
C LEU A 189 0.81 -0.56 13.77
N ARG A 190 0.39 -1.13 14.92
CA ARG A 190 -0.27 -0.42 16.03
C ARG A 190 -1.46 0.45 15.59
N ARG A 191 -2.08 0.11 14.45
CA ARG A 191 -3.18 0.85 13.83
C ARG A 191 -2.87 2.34 13.61
N GLY A 192 -1.62 2.66 13.25
CA GLY A 192 -1.15 4.02 13.01
C GLY A 192 -0.73 4.78 14.27
N ARG A 193 -0.67 4.13 15.44
CA ARG A 193 -0.22 4.77 16.70
C ARG A 193 1.31 4.72 16.84
N PHE A 194 1.99 5.36 15.92
CA PHE A 194 3.44 5.62 15.90
C PHE A 194 3.71 6.94 15.19
N ASP A 195 4.95 7.42 15.16
CA ASP A 195 5.29 8.65 14.43
C ASP A 195 5.17 8.41 12.91
N LEU A 196 4.10 8.94 12.32
CA LEU A 196 3.82 8.80 10.89
C LEU A 196 4.75 9.64 10.00
N ASN A 197 5.50 10.59 10.58
CA ASN A 197 6.50 11.36 9.83
C ASN A 197 7.62 10.46 9.28
N VAL A 198 7.87 9.31 9.89
CA VAL A 198 8.83 8.34 9.34
C VAL A 198 8.40 7.84 7.96
N LEU A 199 7.08 7.75 7.68
CA LEU A 199 6.56 7.32 6.38
C LEU A 199 6.68 8.42 5.34
N THR A 200 6.24 9.64 5.67
CA THR A 200 6.31 10.78 4.74
C THR A 200 7.75 11.14 4.42
N GLY A 201 8.63 11.14 5.42
CA GLY A 201 10.07 11.35 5.24
C GLY A 201 10.75 10.23 4.44
N GLY A 202 10.42 8.96 4.71
CA GLY A 202 10.94 7.82 3.96
C GLY A 202 10.54 7.87 2.48
N LEU A 203 9.26 8.12 2.20
CA LEU A 203 8.79 8.25 0.81
C LEU A 203 9.41 9.46 0.11
N SER A 204 9.58 10.59 0.79
CA SER A 204 10.22 11.78 0.23
C SER A 204 11.68 11.51 -0.16
N ARG A 205 12.46 10.84 0.71
CA ARG A 205 13.84 10.44 0.39
C ARG A 205 13.90 9.49 -0.81
N LEU A 206 12.99 8.54 -0.85
CA LEU A 206 12.93 7.55 -1.92
C LEU A 206 12.58 8.19 -3.28
N LEU A 207 11.82 9.30 -3.28
CA LEU A 207 11.38 10.02 -4.48
C LEU A 207 12.34 11.15 -4.90
N ALA A 208 13.26 11.54 -4.03
CA ALA A 208 14.32 12.49 -4.38
C ALA A 208 15.32 11.87 -5.38
#